data_07391552be9466ed7e17b0c0295c5ccc
#
_entry.id   07391552be9466ed7e17b0c0295c5ccc
#
_cell.length_a   1.000
_cell.length_b   1.000
_cell.length_c   1.000
_cell.angle_alpha   90.00
_cell.angle_beta   90.00
_cell.angle_gamma   90.00
#
_symmetry.space_group_name_H-M   'P 1'
#
loop_
_entity.id
_entity.type
_entity.pdbx_description
1 polymer ?
#
loop_
_entity_poly.entity_id
_entity_poly.type
_entity_poly.pdbx_seq_one_letter_code
_entity_poly.pdbx_strand_id
1 'polypeptide(L)'
;LHPFTADHTKYGGPPADFVFPEASTYPVTAAPFAQPAATTGAATFALISAPELATRPDQPLLALLARAGPGDAIAVTQLYEHKNWGDATSNSVADPNPRLQALVAAARRGARVQLLLDRYFDDTTSVRNNQATADYLNALATAEGLDLTARLGNPTLGGIHAKVILVRLGAEQWSAVGSLNGSEVSHKLNREVVVLTDAPAIYGRLHEVFVWDWTQP
;
A
#
# COMPACT_ATOMS: atom_id res chain seq x y z
N LEU A 1 -23.11 18.04 9.73
CA LEU A 1 -21.88 18.72 10.09
C LEU A 1 -20.75 18.00 9.36
N HIS A 2 -20.11 18.70 8.44
CA HIS A 2 -19.05 18.14 7.60
C HIS A 2 -17.82 17.86 8.47
N PRO A 3 -17.19 16.68 8.43
CA PRO A 3 -16.06 16.33 9.29
C PRO A 3 -14.83 17.24 9.13
N PHE A 4 -14.76 18.02 8.05
CA PHE A 4 -13.69 19.00 7.81
C PHE A 4 -13.75 20.25 8.70
N THR A 5 -14.85 20.53 9.38
CA THR A 5 -14.95 21.75 10.21
C THR A 5 -14.10 21.70 11.48
N ALA A 6 -13.72 20.52 11.97
CA ALA A 6 -12.89 20.37 13.16
C ALA A 6 -11.38 20.54 12.88
N ASP A 7 -10.92 20.16 11.68
CA ASP A 7 -9.50 20.27 11.32
C ASP A 7 -9.09 21.69 10.90
N HIS A 8 -10.02 22.48 10.42
CA HIS A 8 -9.75 23.87 9.99
C HIS A 8 -9.35 24.81 11.12
N THR A 9 -9.72 24.50 12.36
CA THR A 9 -9.30 25.31 13.50
C THR A 9 -7.83 25.17 13.86
N LYS A 10 -7.21 24.05 13.48
CA LYS A 10 -5.78 23.78 13.76
C LYS A 10 -4.85 24.44 12.72
N TYR A 11 -5.30 24.57 11.48
CA TYR A 11 -4.48 25.06 10.35
C TYR A 11 -4.97 26.38 9.75
N GLY A 12 -5.92 27.06 10.39
CA GLY A 12 -6.68 28.15 9.81
C GLY A 12 -7.78 27.61 8.89
N GLY A 13 -8.96 28.23 8.94
CA GLY A 13 -10.06 27.87 8.01
C GLY A 13 -9.67 28.14 6.55
N PRO A 14 -10.41 27.58 5.58
CA PRO A 14 -10.23 27.94 4.19
C PRO A 14 -10.37 29.47 4.03
N PRO A 15 -9.69 30.08 3.05
CA PRO A 15 -9.88 31.49 2.72
C PRO A 15 -11.38 31.83 2.60
N ALA A 16 -11.76 33.05 2.97
CA ALA A 16 -13.18 33.45 2.95
C ALA A 16 -13.85 33.35 1.57
N ASP A 17 -13.04 33.32 0.52
CA ASP A 17 -13.45 33.15 -0.88
C ASP A 17 -13.33 31.71 -1.37
N PHE A 18 -13.00 30.73 -0.51
CA PHE A 18 -12.92 29.33 -0.89
C PHE A 18 -14.30 28.77 -1.20
N VAL A 19 -14.50 28.40 -2.44
CA VAL A 19 -15.68 27.69 -2.90
C VAL A 19 -15.34 26.20 -3.01
N PHE A 20 -16.08 25.36 -2.27
CA PHE A 20 -15.95 23.91 -2.45
C PHE A 20 -16.31 23.55 -3.89
N PRO A 21 -15.42 22.84 -4.64
CA PRO A 21 -15.79 22.36 -5.96
C PRO A 21 -17.06 21.50 -5.85
N GLU A 22 -18.04 21.78 -6.69
CA GLU A 22 -19.21 20.90 -6.77
C GLU A 22 -18.76 19.50 -7.24
N ALA A 23 -19.37 18.46 -6.68
CA ALA A 23 -19.06 17.06 -7.03
C ALA A 23 -19.21 16.78 -8.55
N SER A 24 -19.99 17.58 -9.26
CA SER A 24 -20.16 17.55 -10.71
C SER A 24 -18.93 17.99 -11.50
N THR A 25 -17.96 18.66 -10.87
CA THR A 25 -16.70 19.09 -11.55
C THR A 25 -15.67 17.98 -11.66
N TYR A 26 -15.84 16.86 -10.94
CA TYR A 26 -15.00 15.69 -11.04
C TYR A 26 -15.76 14.56 -11.75
N PRO A 27 -15.59 14.38 -13.07
CA PRO A 27 -16.25 13.29 -13.75
C PRO A 27 -15.78 11.96 -13.18
N VAL A 28 -16.71 11.15 -12.69
CA VAL A 28 -16.42 9.77 -12.35
C VAL A 28 -16.09 9.08 -13.67
N THR A 29 -14.82 8.76 -13.86
CA THR A 29 -14.38 7.90 -14.97
C THR A 29 -15.13 6.59 -14.83
N ALA A 30 -15.75 6.10 -15.91
CA ALA A 30 -16.44 4.82 -15.92
C ALA A 30 -15.43 3.72 -15.56
N ALA A 31 -15.36 3.40 -14.27
CA ALA A 31 -14.44 2.41 -13.77
C ALA A 31 -15.00 1.01 -14.05
N PRO A 32 -14.16 0.06 -14.49
CA PRO A 32 -14.60 -1.32 -14.76
C PRO A 32 -15.15 -2.03 -13.51
N PHE A 33 -14.98 -1.43 -12.32
CA PHE A 33 -15.36 -2.00 -11.02
C PHE A 33 -16.54 -1.27 -10.36
N ALA A 34 -17.45 -0.71 -11.13
CA ALA A 34 -18.59 0.07 -10.63
C ALA A 34 -19.59 -0.74 -9.76
N GLN A 35 -19.59 -2.08 -9.89
CA GLN A 35 -20.49 -2.92 -9.10
C GLN A 35 -19.78 -3.40 -7.82
N PRO A 36 -20.45 -3.30 -6.64
CA PRO A 36 -19.89 -3.80 -5.40
C PRO A 36 -19.68 -5.32 -5.46
N ALA A 37 -18.60 -5.81 -4.88
CA ALA A 37 -18.42 -7.23 -4.63
C ALA A 37 -19.01 -7.55 -3.26
N ALA A 38 -20.03 -8.40 -3.23
CA ALA A 38 -20.59 -8.94 -2.00
C ALA A 38 -20.12 -10.38 -1.83
N THR A 39 -19.79 -10.76 -0.61
CA THR A 39 -19.46 -12.13 -0.26
C THR A 39 -20.13 -12.53 1.03
N THR A 40 -20.50 -13.81 1.13
CA THR A 40 -20.99 -14.44 2.35
C THR A 40 -20.21 -15.73 2.56
N GLY A 41 -19.95 -16.09 3.79
CA GLY A 41 -19.22 -17.31 4.15
C GLY A 41 -18.36 -17.12 5.40
N ALA A 42 -17.73 -18.20 5.85
CA ALA A 42 -16.76 -18.15 6.93
C ALA A 42 -15.44 -17.60 6.39
N ALA A 43 -14.84 -16.68 7.13
CA ALA A 43 -13.51 -16.16 6.86
C ALA A 43 -12.82 -15.79 8.17
N THR A 44 -11.51 -15.83 8.15
CA THR A 44 -10.66 -15.33 9.24
C THR A 44 -10.46 -13.83 9.08
N PHE A 45 -10.54 -13.09 10.19
CA PHE A 45 -10.21 -11.68 10.24
C PHE A 45 -9.22 -11.43 11.36
N ALA A 46 -8.17 -10.64 11.07
CA ALA A 46 -7.27 -10.09 12.06
C ALA A 46 -7.18 -8.58 11.90
N LEU A 47 -7.09 -7.86 13.01
CA LEU A 47 -6.90 -6.42 13.03
C LEU A 47 -5.45 -6.11 13.42
N ILE A 48 -4.83 -5.22 12.67
CA ILE A 48 -3.51 -4.68 12.97
C ILE A 48 -3.70 -3.19 13.22
N SER A 49 -3.41 -2.74 14.43
CA SER A 49 -3.43 -1.31 14.78
C SER A 49 -2.02 -0.75 14.81
N ALA A 50 -1.85 0.47 14.32
CA ALA A 50 -0.66 1.25 14.55
C ALA A 50 -0.97 2.35 15.61
N PRO A 51 0.03 2.72 16.39
CA PRO A 51 1.44 2.29 16.37
C PRO A 51 1.73 0.96 17.09
N GLU A 52 0.77 0.38 17.83
CA GLU A 52 1.03 -0.68 18.82
C GLU A 52 1.54 -1.99 18.19
N LEU A 53 1.00 -2.38 17.04
CA LEU A 53 1.31 -3.66 16.40
C LEU A 53 2.10 -3.52 15.09
N ALA A 54 2.04 -2.38 14.42
CA ALA A 54 2.48 -2.24 13.04
C ALA A 54 3.97 -2.58 12.79
N THR A 55 4.83 -2.41 13.80
CA THR A 55 6.27 -2.67 13.70
C THR A 55 6.71 -4.00 14.34
N ARG A 56 5.79 -4.71 14.99
CA ARG A 56 6.13 -5.96 15.69
C ARG A 56 6.39 -7.08 14.68
N PRO A 57 7.47 -7.86 14.84
CA PRO A 57 7.78 -8.97 13.92
C PRO A 57 6.71 -10.07 13.90
N ASP A 58 5.99 -10.24 15.00
CA ASP A 58 4.96 -11.25 15.19
C ASP A 58 3.54 -10.76 14.78
N GLN A 59 3.42 -9.52 14.27
CA GLN A 59 2.13 -9.05 13.77
C GLN A 59 1.70 -9.86 12.52
N PRO A 60 0.38 -10.08 12.34
CA PRO A 60 -0.13 -11.07 11.37
C PRO A 60 0.34 -10.89 9.94
N LEU A 61 0.44 -9.64 9.43
CA LEU A 61 0.86 -9.39 8.05
C LEU A 61 2.35 -9.71 7.85
N LEU A 62 3.24 -9.29 8.75
CA LEU A 62 4.68 -9.60 8.63
C LEU A 62 4.91 -11.11 8.78
N ALA A 63 4.20 -11.76 9.70
CA ALA A 63 4.23 -13.21 9.85
C ALA A 63 3.76 -13.93 8.57
N LEU A 64 2.74 -13.41 7.89
CA LEU A 64 2.25 -13.94 6.62
C LEU A 64 3.30 -13.76 5.50
N LEU A 65 3.88 -12.56 5.37
CA LEU A 65 4.93 -12.27 4.39
C LEU A 65 6.18 -13.16 4.61
N ALA A 66 6.49 -13.48 5.87
CA ALA A 66 7.62 -14.36 6.20
C ALA A 66 7.45 -15.81 5.71
N ARG A 67 6.22 -16.25 5.44
CA ARG A 67 5.91 -17.60 4.91
C ARG A 67 6.11 -17.70 3.39
N ALA A 68 6.04 -16.58 2.66
CA ALA A 68 6.06 -16.59 1.21
C ALA A 68 7.42 -17.07 0.67
N GLY A 69 7.38 -17.94 -0.34
CA GLY A 69 8.54 -18.55 -0.99
C GLY A 69 8.25 -18.96 -2.44
N PRO A 70 8.93 -19.97 -2.99
CA PRO A 70 8.80 -20.36 -4.40
C PRO A 70 7.37 -20.73 -4.78
N GLY A 71 6.86 -20.13 -5.86
CA GLY A 71 5.50 -20.34 -6.36
C GLY A 71 4.44 -19.46 -5.70
N ASP A 72 4.78 -18.73 -4.64
CA ASP A 72 3.89 -17.77 -3.98
C ASP A 72 3.95 -16.39 -4.67
N ALA A 73 2.94 -15.55 -4.40
CA ALA A 73 2.86 -14.22 -5.00
C ALA A 73 2.37 -13.17 -4.00
N ILE A 74 2.97 -12.00 -4.06
CA ILE A 74 2.60 -10.83 -3.27
C ILE A 74 2.38 -9.66 -4.23
N ALA A 75 1.21 -9.00 -4.11
CA ALA A 75 0.89 -7.79 -4.85
C ALA A 75 0.59 -6.65 -3.86
N VAL A 76 1.20 -5.52 -4.07
CA VAL A 76 1.11 -4.35 -3.18
C VAL A 76 0.61 -3.15 -3.96
N THR A 77 -0.43 -2.48 -3.48
CA THR A 77 -0.87 -1.16 -3.94
C THR A 77 -0.74 -0.17 -2.79
N GLN A 78 0.02 0.91 -2.98
CA GLN A 78 0.30 1.87 -1.91
C GLN A 78 0.31 3.31 -2.40
N LEU A 79 -0.22 4.23 -1.55
CA LEU A 79 -0.01 5.66 -1.73
C LEU A 79 1.46 6.00 -1.51
N TYR A 80 2.04 5.61 -0.38
CA TYR A 80 3.45 5.81 -0.05
C TYR A 80 4.10 4.54 0.48
N GLU A 81 5.26 4.19 -0.09
CA GLU A 81 6.15 3.14 0.41
C GLU A 81 7.58 3.67 0.42
N HIS A 82 8.11 3.94 1.61
CA HIS A 82 9.46 4.50 1.73
C HIS A 82 10.52 3.39 1.72
N LYS A 83 11.59 3.56 0.93
CA LYS A 83 12.71 2.60 0.86
C LYS A 83 13.43 2.41 2.21
N ASN A 84 13.43 3.45 3.04
CA ASN A 84 13.94 3.45 4.41
C ASN A 84 13.19 4.50 5.24
N TRP A 85 13.33 4.41 6.55
CA TRP A 85 12.85 5.38 7.50
C TRP A 85 13.97 6.33 7.96
N GLY A 86 13.80 7.03 9.08
CA GLY A 86 14.77 7.98 9.59
C GLY A 86 14.75 9.34 8.87
N ASP A 87 15.84 10.07 8.92
CA ASP A 87 15.99 11.37 8.28
C ASP A 87 16.49 11.27 6.81
N ALA A 88 16.73 12.41 6.18
CA ALA A 88 17.15 12.48 4.78
C ALA A 88 18.56 11.86 4.54
N THR A 89 19.36 11.69 5.58
CA THR A 89 20.71 11.11 5.50
C THR A 89 20.73 9.63 5.80
N SER A 90 19.59 9.05 6.20
CA SER A 90 19.46 7.66 6.55
C SER A 90 19.38 6.73 5.34
N ASN A 91 19.46 5.43 5.57
CA ASN A 91 19.44 4.40 4.54
C ASN A 91 18.72 3.12 5.05
N SER A 92 18.54 2.15 4.17
CA SER A 92 17.84 0.90 4.45
C SER A 92 18.55 -0.04 5.44
N VAL A 93 19.79 0.25 5.82
CA VAL A 93 20.56 -0.51 6.82
C VAL A 93 20.41 0.14 8.20
N ALA A 94 20.55 1.47 8.26
CA ALA A 94 20.46 2.22 9.51
C ALA A 94 19.03 2.31 10.04
N ASP A 95 18.08 2.64 9.16
CA ASP A 95 16.67 2.81 9.50
C ASP A 95 15.78 2.04 8.51
N PRO A 96 15.73 0.71 8.62
CA PRO A 96 14.96 -0.12 7.70
C PRO A 96 13.44 0.14 7.82
N ASN A 97 12.74 0.08 6.68
CA ASN A 97 11.29 -0.09 6.67
C ASN A 97 10.98 -1.59 6.83
N PRO A 98 10.46 -2.05 7.98
CA PRO A 98 10.28 -3.49 8.24
C PRO A 98 9.36 -4.18 7.24
N ARG A 99 8.32 -3.49 6.76
CA ARG A 99 7.41 -4.05 5.76
C ARG A 99 8.12 -4.24 4.42
N LEU A 100 8.86 -3.25 3.96
CA LEU A 100 9.61 -3.35 2.71
C LEU A 100 10.69 -4.43 2.80
N GLN A 101 11.38 -4.53 3.94
CA GLN A 101 12.35 -5.61 4.18
C GLN A 101 11.70 -6.99 4.15
N ALA A 102 10.48 -7.15 4.68
CA ALA A 102 9.73 -8.40 4.62
C ALA A 102 9.35 -8.78 3.17
N LEU A 103 8.97 -7.80 2.34
CA LEU A 103 8.68 -7.99 0.91
C LEU A 103 9.95 -8.42 0.14
N VAL A 104 11.06 -7.74 0.35
CA VAL A 104 12.37 -8.11 -0.25
C VAL A 104 12.80 -9.50 0.20
N ALA A 105 12.67 -9.82 1.49
CA ALA A 105 12.99 -11.13 2.02
C ALA A 105 12.13 -12.24 1.41
N ALA A 106 10.85 -11.98 1.15
CA ALA A 106 9.97 -12.92 0.44
C ALA A 106 10.45 -13.16 -1.01
N ALA A 107 10.83 -12.10 -1.73
CA ALA A 107 11.40 -12.23 -3.07
C ALA A 107 12.73 -13.04 -3.06
N ARG A 108 13.59 -12.80 -2.08
CA ARG A 108 14.84 -13.58 -1.89
C ARG A 108 14.59 -15.07 -1.60
N ARG A 109 13.43 -15.39 -1.01
CA ARG A 109 13.00 -16.79 -0.84
C ARG A 109 12.35 -17.39 -2.09
N GLY A 110 12.19 -16.62 -3.17
CA GLY A 110 11.65 -17.06 -4.46
C GLY A 110 10.18 -16.76 -4.69
N ALA A 111 9.54 -15.94 -3.84
CA ALA A 111 8.20 -15.44 -4.11
C ALA A 111 8.22 -14.36 -5.21
N ARG A 112 7.17 -14.31 -6.03
CA ARG A 112 6.92 -13.15 -6.92
C ARG A 112 6.41 -11.99 -6.10
N VAL A 113 7.03 -10.82 -6.23
CA VAL A 113 6.62 -9.60 -5.52
C VAL A 113 6.43 -8.44 -6.52
N GLN A 114 5.24 -7.84 -6.51
CA GLN A 114 4.89 -6.71 -7.37
C GLN A 114 4.38 -5.54 -6.53
N LEU A 115 4.96 -4.35 -6.71
CA LEU A 115 4.53 -3.13 -6.03
C LEU A 115 4.05 -2.10 -7.05
N LEU A 116 2.80 -1.66 -6.92
CA LEU A 116 2.23 -0.52 -7.62
C LEU A 116 2.14 0.65 -6.64
N LEU A 117 2.95 1.67 -6.86
CA LEU A 117 3.05 2.84 -6.00
C LEU A 117 2.41 4.05 -6.68
N ASP A 118 1.83 4.94 -5.89
CA ASP A 118 1.24 6.15 -6.43
C ASP A 118 2.25 7.03 -7.15
N ARG A 119 1.82 7.57 -8.30
CA ARG A 119 2.58 8.53 -9.10
C ARG A 119 2.11 9.97 -8.90
N TYR A 120 0.81 10.14 -8.61
CA TYR A 120 0.17 11.44 -8.65
C TYR A 120 0.53 12.31 -7.44
N PHE A 121 0.54 11.73 -6.25
CA PHE A 121 0.90 12.41 -5.00
C PHE A 121 2.38 12.26 -4.64
N ASP A 122 3.19 11.67 -5.53
CA ASP A 122 4.61 11.42 -5.25
C ASP A 122 5.40 12.72 -5.19
N ASP A 123 6.03 13.01 -4.06
CA ASP A 123 6.89 14.17 -3.88
C ASP A 123 8.32 13.85 -4.36
N THR A 124 8.58 14.13 -5.62
CA THR A 124 9.88 13.89 -6.26
C THR A 124 11.04 14.69 -5.67
N THR A 125 10.77 15.69 -4.80
CA THR A 125 11.81 16.42 -4.07
C THR A 125 12.29 15.69 -2.82
N SER A 126 11.51 14.74 -2.33
CA SER A 126 11.86 13.90 -1.20
C SER A 126 12.79 12.76 -1.61
N VAL A 127 13.86 12.54 -0.87
CA VAL A 127 14.79 11.39 -1.08
C VAL A 127 14.14 10.02 -0.78
N ARG A 128 12.94 10.02 -0.19
CA ARG A 128 12.17 8.83 0.18
C ARG A 128 10.83 8.76 -0.57
N ASN A 129 10.75 9.36 -1.74
CA ASN A 129 9.57 9.28 -2.59
C ASN A 129 9.35 7.87 -3.18
N ASN A 130 8.20 7.66 -3.80
CA ASN A 130 7.87 6.38 -4.43
C ASN A 130 8.78 6.03 -5.60
N GLN A 131 9.20 7.02 -6.40
CA GLN A 131 10.16 6.79 -7.48
C GLN A 131 11.48 6.25 -6.94
N ALA A 132 12.04 6.87 -5.89
CA ALA A 132 13.27 6.42 -5.26
C ALA A 132 13.13 5.00 -4.66
N THR A 133 11.94 4.63 -4.19
CA THR A 133 11.65 3.29 -3.71
C THR A 133 11.58 2.29 -4.85
N ALA A 134 10.90 2.62 -5.94
CA ALA A 134 10.81 1.76 -7.14
C ALA A 134 12.19 1.52 -7.76
N ASP A 135 12.99 2.59 -7.91
CA ASP A 135 14.35 2.50 -8.44
C ASP A 135 15.24 1.60 -7.57
N TYR A 136 15.18 1.77 -6.24
CA TYR A 136 15.91 0.92 -5.29
C TYR A 136 15.52 -0.55 -5.41
N LEU A 137 14.23 -0.86 -5.45
CA LEU A 137 13.75 -2.25 -5.54
C LEU A 137 14.10 -2.90 -6.87
N ASN A 138 13.96 -2.19 -7.98
CA ASN A 138 14.28 -2.72 -9.31
C ASN A 138 15.79 -2.91 -9.49
N ALA A 139 16.62 -2.01 -8.96
CA ALA A 139 18.07 -2.18 -8.96
C ALA A 139 18.50 -3.40 -8.13
N LEU A 140 17.90 -3.58 -6.96
CA LEU A 140 18.13 -4.74 -6.11
C LEU A 140 17.69 -6.05 -6.80
N ALA A 141 16.51 -6.05 -7.41
CA ALA A 141 15.98 -7.19 -8.15
C ALA A 141 16.90 -7.61 -9.30
N THR A 142 17.44 -6.63 -10.04
CA THR A 142 18.41 -6.89 -11.12
C THR A 142 19.72 -7.44 -10.57
N ALA A 143 20.24 -6.86 -9.49
CA ALA A 143 21.52 -7.28 -8.90
C ALA A 143 21.48 -8.69 -8.30
N GLU A 144 20.36 -9.08 -7.72
CA GLU A 144 20.19 -10.36 -7.02
C GLU A 144 19.40 -11.41 -7.83
N GLY A 145 18.88 -11.07 -9.02
CA GLY A 145 18.08 -11.98 -9.86
C GLY A 145 16.72 -12.34 -9.24
N LEU A 146 16.04 -11.37 -8.60
CA LEU A 146 14.77 -11.60 -7.90
C LEU A 146 13.55 -11.40 -8.82
N ASP A 147 12.49 -12.20 -8.62
CA ASP A 147 11.17 -11.93 -9.20
C ASP A 147 10.45 -10.83 -8.41
N LEU A 148 11.02 -9.64 -8.46
CA LEU A 148 10.52 -8.46 -7.77
C LEU A 148 10.48 -7.29 -8.76
N THR A 149 9.34 -6.60 -8.82
CA THR A 149 9.14 -5.43 -9.69
C THR A 149 8.36 -4.36 -8.95
N ALA A 150 8.83 -3.14 -9.00
CA ALA A 150 8.09 -1.96 -8.52
C ALA A 150 7.89 -0.96 -9.65
N ARG A 151 6.70 -0.37 -9.72
CA ARG A 151 6.38 0.69 -10.67
C ARG A 151 5.48 1.75 -10.08
N LEU A 152 5.49 2.92 -10.67
CA LEU A 152 4.53 3.97 -10.38
C LEU A 152 3.33 3.85 -11.32
N GLY A 153 2.14 4.22 -10.83
CA GLY A 153 0.91 4.26 -11.62
C GLY A 153 -0.02 5.38 -11.20
N ASN A 154 -0.90 5.75 -12.13
CA ASN A 154 -2.00 6.69 -11.91
C ASN A 154 -3.24 6.23 -12.68
N PRO A 155 -3.80 5.05 -12.36
CA PRO A 155 -4.78 4.35 -13.19
C PRO A 155 -6.10 5.11 -13.38
N THR A 156 -6.44 6.02 -12.47
CA THR A 156 -7.69 6.80 -12.48
C THR A 156 -7.47 8.28 -12.76
N LEU A 157 -6.23 8.70 -13.04
CA LEU A 157 -5.80 10.09 -13.21
C LEU A 157 -5.93 10.97 -11.95
N GLY A 158 -6.39 10.41 -10.83
CA GLY A 158 -6.58 11.06 -9.54
C GLY A 158 -5.68 10.51 -8.43
N GLY A 159 -4.70 9.67 -8.79
CA GLY A 159 -3.78 9.04 -7.86
C GLY A 159 -4.29 7.75 -7.24
N ILE A 160 -3.39 7.04 -6.58
CA ILE A 160 -3.65 5.82 -5.82
C ILE A 160 -3.66 6.18 -4.34
N HIS A 161 -4.84 6.15 -3.71
CA HIS A 161 -4.94 6.31 -2.25
C HIS A 161 -5.19 4.98 -1.52
N ALA A 162 -5.28 3.88 -2.24
CA ALA A 162 -5.44 2.54 -1.68
C ALA A 162 -4.19 2.09 -0.92
N LYS A 163 -4.38 1.30 0.15
CA LYS A 163 -3.34 0.58 0.88
C LYS A 163 -3.79 -0.86 0.96
N VAL A 164 -3.31 -1.65 0.00
CA VAL A 164 -3.71 -3.05 -0.18
C VAL A 164 -2.47 -3.92 -0.34
N ILE A 165 -2.44 -5.03 0.37
CA ILE A 165 -1.43 -6.08 0.17
C ILE A 165 -2.16 -7.41 0.00
N LEU A 166 -1.93 -8.06 -1.13
CA LEU A 166 -2.48 -9.36 -1.46
C LEU A 166 -1.37 -10.39 -1.36
N VAL A 167 -1.62 -11.49 -0.66
CA VAL A 167 -0.65 -12.57 -0.48
C VAL A 167 -1.29 -13.89 -0.86
N ARG A 168 -0.69 -14.60 -1.81
CA ARG A 168 -1.09 -15.95 -2.19
C ARG A 168 0.03 -16.91 -1.80
N LEU A 169 -0.30 -17.88 -0.93
CA LEU A 169 0.59 -18.94 -0.44
C LEU A 169 0.01 -20.29 -0.86
N GLY A 170 0.47 -20.81 -2.00
CA GLY A 170 -0.17 -21.97 -2.60
C GLY A 170 -1.65 -21.73 -2.87
N ALA A 171 -2.53 -22.44 -2.15
CA ALA A 171 -3.99 -22.29 -2.23
C ALA A 171 -4.56 -21.21 -1.29
N GLU A 172 -3.81 -20.78 -0.29
CA GLU A 172 -4.25 -19.73 0.64
C GLU A 172 -4.21 -18.35 -0.05
N GLN A 173 -5.25 -17.56 0.17
CA GLN A 173 -5.38 -16.21 -0.38
C GLN A 173 -5.72 -15.23 0.75
N TRP A 174 -4.88 -14.24 0.93
CA TRP A 174 -5.00 -13.24 1.99
C TRP A 174 -5.02 -11.83 1.44
N SER A 175 -5.86 -10.99 2.03
CA SER A 175 -5.97 -9.56 1.71
C SER A 175 -5.76 -8.73 2.96
N ALA A 176 -4.80 -7.81 2.95
CA ALA A 176 -4.63 -6.77 3.96
C ALA A 176 -5.08 -5.44 3.36
N VAL A 177 -6.08 -4.81 3.95
CA VAL A 177 -6.68 -3.55 3.49
C VAL A 177 -6.83 -2.60 4.67
N GLY A 178 -6.42 -1.35 4.50
CA GLY A 178 -6.57 -0.38 5.57
C GLY A 178 -6.03 1.00 5.23
N SER A 179 -5.65 1.73 6.26
CA SER A 179 -5.14 3.10 6.13
C SER A 179 -3.59 3.19 6.16
N LEU A 180 -2.88 2.13 6.56
CA LEU A 180 -1.46 2.11 6.86
C LEU A 180 -0.56 2.28 5.63
N ASN A 181 0.06 3.44 5.47
CA ASN A 181 1.12 3.68 4.48
C ASN A 181 2.45 3.05 4.91
N GLY A 182 3.41 2.93 3.95
CA GLY A 182 4.77 2.44 4.20
C GLY A 182 5.73 3.49 4.77
N SER A 183 5.23 4.55 5.37
CA SER A 183 6.02 5.60 6.01
C SER A 183 6.22 5.32 7.50
N GLU A 184 7.31 5.84 8.05
CA GLU A 184 7.61 5.74 9.47
C GLU A 184 6.51 6.36 10.34
N VAL A 185 5.99 7.52 9.93
CA VAL A 185 4.92 8.24 10.64
C VAL A 185 3.66 7.38 10.75
N SER A 186 3.25 6.71 9.64
CA SER A 186 2.09 5.83 9.68
C SER A 186 2.26 4.63 10.63
N HIS A 187 3.48 4.09 10.72
CA HIS A 187 3.74 2.92 11.56
C HIS A 187 3.97 3.24 13.03
N LYS A 188 4.56 4.40 13.35
CA LYS A 188 5.03 4.72 14.69
C LYS A 188 4.21 5.78 15.41
N LEU A 189 3.47 6.63 14.68
CA LEU A 189 2.81 7.80 15.25
C LEU A 189 1.31 7.85 14.95
N ASN A 190 0.89 7.56 13.74
CA ASN A 190 -0.51 7.65 13.36
C ASN A 190 -1.35 6.53 13.97
N ARG A 191 -2.62 6.84 14.24
CA ARG A 191 -3.63 5.82 14.48
C ARG A 191 -4.08 5.26 13.13
N GLU A 192 -3.63 4.03 12.82
CA GLU A 192 -3.98 3.32 11.59
C GLU A 192 -4.61 1.96 11.90
N VAL A 193 -5.41 1.46 10.98
CA VAL A 193 -6.02 0.13 11.08
C VAL A 193 -5.87 -0.60 9.76
N VAL A 194 -5.46 -1.86 9.84
CA VAL A 194 -5.45 -2.80 8.71
C VAL A 194 -6.30 -4.02 9.07
N VAL A 195 -7.21 -4.38 8.18
CA VAL A 195 -7.94 -5.66 8.24
C VAL A 195 -7.20 -6.67 7.37
N LEU A 196 -6.79 -7.78 7.95
CA LEU A 196 -6.27 -8.94 7.25
C LEU A 196 -7.36 -10.01 7.20
N THR A 197 -7.65 -10.56 6.02
CA THR A 197 -8.67 -11.60 5.85
C THR A 197 -8.27 -12.63 4.78
N ASP A 198 -8.71 -13.86 4.97
CA ASP A 198 -8.57 -14.97 4.01
C ASP A 198 -9.82 -15.17 3.13
N ALA A 199 -10.75 -14.22 3.10
CA ALA A 199 -11.97 -14.30 2.29
C ALA A 199 -11.63 -14.33 0.77
N PRO A 200 -11.85 -15.46 0.04
CA PRO A 200 -11.37 -15.59 -1.35
C PRO A 200 -12.03 -14.61 -2.31
N ALA A 201 -13.31 -14.26 -2.09
CA ALA A 201 -14.01 -13.31 -2.96
C ALA A 201 -13.46 -11.88 -2.81
N ILE A 202 -13.00 -11.51 -1.61
CA ILE A 202 -12.34 -10.21 -1.38
C ILE A 202 -10.97 -10.21 -2.09
N TYR A 203 -10.19 -11.28 -1.90
CA TYR A 203 -8.91 -11.42 -2.61
C TYR A 203 -9.09 -11.34 -4.12
N GLY A 204 -10.03 -12.13 -4.69
CA GLY A 204 -10.29 -12.16 -6.12
C GLY A 204 -10.62 -10.78 -6.67
N ARG A 205 -11.54 -10.05 -6.01
CA ARG A 205 -11.91 -8.70 -6.42
C ARG A 205 -10.75 -7.71 -6.38
N LEU A 206 -10.01 -7.69 -5.30
CA LEU A 206 -8.87 -6.78 -5.16
C LEU A 206 -7.73 -7.15 -6.11
N HIS A 207 -7.55 -8.42 -6.42
CA HIS A 207 -6.59 -8.88 -7.40
C HIS A 207 -6.97 -8.46 -8.82
N GLU A 208 -8.26 -8.53 -9.19
CA GLU A 208 -8.75 -7.99 -10.47
C GLU A 208 -8.44 -6.49 -10.59
N VAL A 209 -8.71 -5.70 -9.53
CA VAL A 209 -8.36 -4.27 -9.49
C VAL A 209 -6.87 -4.07 -9.66
N PHE A 210 -6.05 -4.80 -8.90
CA PHE A 210 -4.59 -4.70 -9.00
C PHE A 210 -4.08 -5.01 -10.42
N VAL A 211 -4.56 -6.08 -11.04
CA VAL A 211 -4.15 -6.47 -12.39
C VAL A 211 -4.54 -5.40 -13.41
N TRP A 212 -5.74 -4.84 -13.28
CA TRP A 212 -6.17 -3.74 -14.15
C TRP A 212 -5.30 -2.51 -13.96
N ASP A 213 -5.13 -2.05 -12.71
CA ASP A 213 -4.30 -0.88 -12.37
C ASP A 213 -2.85 -1.06 -12.82
N TRP A 214 -2.33 -2.29 -12.69
CA TRP A 214 -0.99 -2.64 -13.14
C TRP A 214 -0.77 -2.44 -14.64
N THR A 215 -1.80 -2.56 -15.45
CA THR A 215 -1.72 -2.41 -16.91
C THR A 215 -1.91 -0.96 -17.38
N GLN A 216 -2.41 -0.08 -16.52
CA GLN A 216 -2.61 1.32 -16.86
C GLN A 216 -1.28 2.11 -16.83
N PRO A 217 -1.22 3.26 -17.57
CA PRO A 217 -0.03 4.11 -17.63
C PRO A 217 0.32 4.80 -16.31
#